data_dae67a13f6b4a50c6941a28335abbc6f
#
_entry.id   dae67a13f6b4a50c6941a28335abbc6f
#
_cell.length_a   1.000
_cell.length_b   1.000
_cell.length_c   1.000
_cell.angle_alpha   90.00
_cell.angle_beta   90.00
_cell.angle_gamma   90.00
#
_symmetry.space_group_name_H-M   'P 1'
#
loop_
_entity.id
_entity.type
_entity.pdbx_description
1 polymer ?
#
loop_
_entity_poly.entity_id
_entity_poly.type
_entity_poly.pdbx_seq_one_letter_code
_entity_poly.pdbx_strand_id
1 'polypeptide(L)'
;MTKIHAQPETAFNRRKLCAVAGAAALAAVALPRAHSESPATIDGSAAGAKLKTGNGAWTYEVVSDWGQLPQGESFGGTHGAIATDKAGHVYVSTQSETGILVYSPDGALIRTIASEYPEVHSIFYAEESGEEFLYTTVQKGTPKENWLFVKMKTDGAVVQKITAPAEAGFKAPNEWRLTAAVPAPDGSIFIANGYGDSRIFRFDKQGNFRASYGSKGTADGQFDCSHGLAVDTRYDQTLLLVCDRENRRLCHFDFDGKFVRTLTGHLRRPCQVSFHGDYALVSELEGRATILDRDNVPVAFLGDNPQQAQWANYQLQPADIAPVFFSAAHGCHIDSEANIYISDWNHIGRLTKLARSL
;
A
#
# COMPACT_ATOMS: atom_id res chain seq x y z
N MET A 1 -60.86 -6.86 50.83
CA MET A 1 -60.38 -6.35 52.10
C MET A 1 -58.87 -6.42 52.07
N THR A 2 -58.02 -5.41 52.06
CA THR A 2 -58.05 -4.17 52.80
C THR A 2 -57.11 -3.19 52.09
N LYS A 3 -57.56 -2.06 51.76
CA LYS A 3 -57.06 -0.67 51.81
C LYS A 3 -55.64 -0.31 51.37
N ILE A 4 -55.69 0.48 50.35
CA ILE A 4 -54.84 1.56 49.84
C ILE A 4 -54.45 2.55 50.95
N HIS A 5 -53.18 3.00 50.94
CA HIS A 5 -52.82 4.32 51.44
C HIS A 5 -51.82 5.01 50.46
N ALA A 6 -52.31 6.17 50.03
CA ALA A 6 -51.58 7.13 49.19
C ALA A 6 -50.99 8.25 50.07
N GLN A 7 -49.87 8.82 49.52
CA GLN A 7 -49.48 10.25 49.65
C GLN A 7 -48.42 10.62 50.69
N PRO A 8 -47.63 11.71 50.51
CA PRO A 8 -47.83 12.79 49.54
C PRO A 8 -46.54 13.24 48.82
N GLU A 9 -46.77 14.02 47.76
CA GLU A 9 -45.82 14.83 47.04
C GLU A 9 -45.11 15.87 47.91
N THR A 10 -43.79 16.06 47.73
CA THR A 10 -43.10 17.29 48.15
C THR A 10 -42.52 17.98 46.94
N ALA A 11 -43.04 19.17 46.69
CA ALA A 11 -42.56 20.14 45.72
C ALA A 11 -41.08 20.48 45.94
N PHE A 12 -40.26 20.33 44.90
CA PHE A 12 -38.89 20.82 44.92
C PHE A 12 -38.75 22.13 44.13
N ASN A 13 -38.32 23.10 44.86
CA ASN A 13 -38.27 24.52 44.60
C ASN A 13 -37.26 24.87 43.48
N ARG A 14 -37.69 25.60 42.45
CA ARG A 14 -36.85 26.23 41.46
C ARG A 14 -36.07 27.37 42.10
N ARG A 15 -34.75 27.21 42.21
CA ARG A 15 -33.85 28.37 42.36
C ARG A 15 -32.49 28.09 41.70
N LYS A 16 -32.26 28.84 40.62
CA LYS A 16 -30.98 29.39 40.14
C LYS A 16 -29.80 28.40 39.97
N LEU A 17 -29.61 27.91 38.76
CA LEU A 17 -28.24 27.59 38.27
C LEU A 17 -27.80 28.70 37.32
N CYS A 18 -26.80 29.42 37.72
CA CYS A 18 -26.06 30.36 36.87
C CYS A 18 -25.37 29.57 35.76
N ALA A 19 -25.67 29.89 34.50
CA ALA A 19 -24.97 29.42 33.36
C ALA A 19 -23.55 30.05 33.38
N VAL A 20 -22.51 29.25 33.63
CA VAL A 20 -21.18 29.56 33.24
C VAL A 20 -20.98 29.03 31.83
N ALA A 21 -21.13 29.92 30.85
CA ALA A 21 -20.75 29.65 29.47
C ALA A 21 -19.22 29.65 29.41
N GLY A 22 -18.65 28.47 29.54
CA GLY A 22 -17.25 28.22 29.17
C GLY A 22 -17.16 28.19 27.65
N ALA A 23 -16.75 29.28 27.05
CA ALA A 23 -16.33 29.31 25.66
C ALA A 23 -15.08 28.46 25.54
N ALA A 24 -15.20 27.21 25.11
CA ALA A 24 -14.09 26.43 24.59
C ALA A 24 -13.69 27.07 23.27
N ALA A 25 -12.66 27.91 23.32
CA ALA A 25 -11.95 28.35 22.11
C ALA A 25 -11.34 27.12 21.46
N LEU A 26 -11.97 26.63 20.41
CA LEU A 26 -11.33 25.74 19.43
C LEU A 26 -10.19 26.56 18.81
N ALA A 27 -8.98 26.38 19.34
CA ALA A 27 -7.79 26.79 18.65
C ALA A 27 -7.71 25.91 17.40
N ALA A 28 -8.14 26.46 16.27
CA ALA A 28 -7.81 25.92 14.98
C ALA A 28 -6.28 25.98 14.86
N VAL A 29 -5.60 24.88 15.13
CA VAL A 29 -4.20 24.71 14.78
C VAL A 29 -4.19 24.79 13.26
N ALA A 30 -3.79 25.94 12.73
CA ALA A 30 -3.49 26.09 11.32
C ALA A 30 -2.33 25.14 11.04
N LEU A 31 -2.62 24.01 10.43
CA LEU A 31 -1.63 23.14 9.85
C LEU A 31 -0.78 24.01 8.89
N PRO A 32 0.56 23.93 8.98
CA PRO A 32 1.39 24.63 8.04
C PRO A 32 0.94 24.18 6.64
N ARG A 33 0.54 25.13 5.81
CA ARG A 33 0.35 24.90 4.39
C ARG A 33 1.64 24.27 3.91
N ALA A 34 1.59 22.99 3.50
CA ALA A 34 2.65 22.41 2.70
C ALA A 34 2.89 23.41 1.57
N HIS A 35 4.08 23.99 1.52
CA HIS A 35 4.46 24.83 0.42
C HIS A 35 4.29 23.97 -0.83
N SER A 36 3.33 24.33 -1.66
CA SER A 36 3.18 23.79 -3.00
C SER A 36 4.32 24.36 -3.83
N GLU A 37 5.52 23.90 -3.59
CA GLU A 37 6.65 24.21 -4.45
C GLU A 37 6.91 23.04 -5.37
N SER A 38 6.56 23.35 -6.54
CA SER A 38 7.01 23.01 -7.88
C SER A 38 6.71 21.60 -8.38
N PRO A 39 5.98 21.56 -9.50
CA PRO A 39 6.02 20.39 -10.38
C PRO A 39 7.48 20.11 -10.74
N ALA A 40 7.80 18.84 -10.94
CA ALA A 40 9.10 18.39 -11.40
C ALA A 40 9.64 19.35 -12.48
N THR A 41 10.77 19.99 -12.23
CA THR A 41 11.39 20.88 -13.20
C THR A 41 11.96 20.03 -14.31
N ILE A 42 11.32 20.07 -15.48
CA ILE A 42 11.96 19.61 -16.72
C ILE A 42 12.91 20.73 -17.11
N ASP A 43 14.17 20.61 -16.72
CA ASP A 43 15.25 21.41 -17.31
C ASP A 43 15.59 20.78 -18.67
N GLY A 44 14.78 21.13 -19.67
CA GLY A 44 14.70 20.49 -20.98
C GLY A 44 15.60 21.07 -22.07
N SER A 45 16.74 21.64 -21.75
CA SER A 45 17.53 22.33 -22.79
C SER A 45 18.95 21.84 -23.05
N ALA A 46 19.43 20.79 -22.34
CA ALA A 46 20.73 20.22 -22.62
C ALA A 46 20.63 18.72 -22.92
N ALA A 47 21.11 18.27 -24.05
CA ALA A 47 21.33 16.86 -24.35
C ALA A 47 22.23 16.26 -23.26
N GLY A 48 21.66 15.42 -22.37
CA GLY A 48 22.33 14.82 -21.22
C GLY A 48 21.89 15.34 -19.85
N ALA A 49 20.90 16.22 -19.74
CA ALA A 49 20.34 16.66 -18.46
C ALA A 49 19.58 15.49 -17.80
N LYS A 50 19.97 15.19 -16.54
CA LYS A 50 19.33 14.12 -15.76
C LYS A 50 17.96 14.60 -15.28
N LEU A 51 16.93 13.81 -15.55
CA LEU A 51 15.58 14.07 -15.09
C LEU A 51 15.49 13.87 -13.58
N LYS A 52 14.95 14.84 -12.86
CA LYS A 52 14.83 14.80 -11.40
C LYS A 52 13.40 15.00 -10.93
N THR A 53 13.07 14.40 -9.80
CA THR A 53 11.80 14.54 -9.09
C THR A 53 12.02 14.61 -7.58
N GLY A 54 11.01 15.09 -6.84
CA GLY A 54 11.13 15.31 -5.40
C GLY A 54 11.76 16.65 -5.05
N ASN A 55 12.16 16.81 -3.80
CA ASN A 55 12.73 18.07 -3.27
C ASN A 55 13.65 17.83 -2.08
N GLY A 56 14.54 18.78 -1.83
CA GLY A 56 15.45 18.78 -0.68
C GLY A 56 16.22 17.47 -0.55
N ALA A 57 16.24 16.92 0.65
CA ALA A 57 16.90 15.62 0.95
C ALA A 57 16.26 14.43 0.21
N TRP A 58 15.08 14.60 -0.37
CA TRP A 58 14.33 13.59 -1.12
C TRP A 58 14.29 13.92 -2.61
N THR A 59 15.39 14.43 -3.14
CA THR A 59 15.58 14.62 -4.58
C THR A 59 16.12 13.34 -5.20
N TYR A 60 15.49 12.93 -6.29
CA TYR A 60 15.80 11.70 -6.99
C TYR A 60 16.05 11.96 -8.46
N GLU A 61 16.94 11.17 -9.03
CA GLU A 61 17.22 11.11 -10.47
C GLU A 61 16.50 9.90 -11.06
N VAL A 62 15.82 10.09 -12.19
CA VAL A 62 15.23 9.00 -12.96
C VAL A 62 16.35 8.22 -13.64
N VAL A 63 16.47 6.94 -13.32
CA VAL A 63 17.46 6.05 -13.97
C VAL A 63 16.85 5.52 -15.25
N SER A 64 17.29 6.08 -16.37
CA SER A 64 16.87 5.61 -17.68
C SER A 64 17.35 4.18 -17.92
N ASP A 65 16.53 3.40 -18.62
CA ASP A 65 16.86 2.05 -19.09
C ASP A 65 17.15 1.01 -17.98
N TRP A 66 16.81 1.30 -16.73
CA TRP A 66 16.87 0.31 -15.67
C TRP A 66 15.70 -0.68 -15.80
N GLY A 67 15.98 -1.98 -15.61
CA GLY A 67 14.94 -3.02 -15.58
C GLY A 67 14.31 -3.30 -16.95
N GLN A 68 15.12 -3.27 -18.01
CA GLN A 68 14.67 -3.56 -19.36
C GLN A 68 14.19 -5.00 -19.50
N LEU A 69 13.14 -5.17 -20.29
CA LEU A 69 12.65 -6.48 -20.71
C LEU A 69 13.34 -6.93 -22.01
N PRO A 70 13.40 -8.25 -22.27
CA PRO A 70 13.76 -8.74 -23.59
C PRO A 70 12.89 -8.11 -24.68
N GLN A 71 13.48 -7.93 -25.86
CA GLN A 71 12.79 -7.32 -26.98
C GLN A 71 11.50 -8.07 -27.35
N GLY A 72 10.38 -7.35 -27.41
CA GLY A 72 9.08 -7.88 -27.73
C GLY A 72 8.28 -8.37 -26.53
N GLU A 73 8.83 -8.33 -25.33
CA GLU A 73 8.11 -8.62 -24.08
C GLU A 73 7.52 -7.34 -23.45
N SER A 74 6.52 -7.50 -22.59
CA SER A 74 5.93 -6.45 -21.77
C SER A 74 5.68 -6.94 -20.34
N PHE A 75 5.58 -6.02 -19.38
CA PHE A 75 5.15 -6.37 -18.03
C PHE A 75 3.68 -6.83 -17.98
N GLY A 76 2.92 -6.62 -19.04
CA GLY A 76 1.47 -6.76 -19.04
C GLY A 76 0.80 -5.65 -18.23
N GLY A 77 -0.50 -5.76 -18.00
CA GLY A 77 -1.23 -4.78 -17.18
C GLY A 77 -0.88 -4.86 -15.70
N THR A 78 0.41 -4.87 -15.38
CA THR A 78 0.92 -5.23 -14.07
C THR A 78 0.46 -4.28 -12.97
N HIS A 79 0.03 -4.84 -11.86
CA HIS A 79 -0.05 -4.14 -10.59
C HIS A 79 1.35 -3.88 -10.00
N GLY A 80 2.38 -4.59 -10.50
CA GLY A 80 3.80 -4.32 -10.32
C GLY A 80 4.24 -4.27 -8.88
N ALA A 81 3.88 -5.26 -8.09
CA ALA A 81 4.45 -5.39 -6.76
C ALA A 81 5.97 -5.53 -6.83
N ILE A 82 6.68 -4.86 -5.93
CA ILE A 82 8.13 -4.77 -5.93
C ILE A 82 8.65 -5.07 -4.52
N ALA A 83 9.73 -5.85 -4.46
CA ALA A 83 10.49 -6.08 -3.23
C ALA A 83 11.98 -6.24 -3.55
N THR A 84 12.86 -6.05 -2.56
CA THR A 84 14.29 -6.37 -2.68
C THR A 84 14.68 -7.42 -1.65
N ASP A 85 15.59 -8.32 -2.03
CA ASP A 85 16.20 -9.25 -1.10
C ASP A 85 17.47 -8.66 -0.44
N LYS A 86 18.10 -9.44 0.42
CA LYS A 86 19.29 -9.03 1.17
C LYS A 86 20.52 -8.77 0.27
N ALA A 87 20.56 -9.39 -0.92
CA ALA A 87 21.62 -9.19 -1.91
C ALA A 87 21.33 -7.97 -2.81
N GLY A 88 20.17 -7.32 -2.66
CA GLY A 88 19.73 -6.18 -3.46
C GLY A 88 19.09 -6.58 -4.79
N HIS A 89 18.78 -7.87 -5.01
CA HIS A 89 17.99 -8.25 -6.18
C HIS A 89 16.58 -7.68 -6.08
N VAL A 90 16.04 -7.21 -7.19
CA VAL A 90 14.74 -6.57 -7.26
C VAL A 90 13.74 -7.52 -7.91
N TYR A 91 12.71 -7.90 -7.16
CA TYR A 91 11.62 -8.74 -7.59
C TYR A 91 10.46 -7.87 -8.06
N VAL A 92 10.01 -8.07 -9.29
CA VAL A 92 8.91 -7.30 -9.90
C VAL A 92 7.87 -8.25 -10.45
N SER A 93 6.65 -8.15 -9.97
CA SER A 93 5.55 -8.96 -10.51
C SER A 93 5.09 -8.46 -11.87
N THR A 94 4.58 -9.38 -12.67
CA THR A 94 3.97 -9.08 -13.98
C THR A 94 2.53 -9.56 -14.03
N GLN A 95 1.76 -9.09 -15.00
CA GLN A 95 0.49 -9.70 -15.41
C GLN A 95 0.65 -10.41 -16.78
N SER A 96 1.80 -11.02 -16.96
CA SER A 96 2.15 -11.85 -18.09
C SER A 96 2.47 -13.27 -17.63
N GLU A 97 2.66 -14.19 -18.56
CA GLU A 97 3.05 -15.59 -18.27
C GLU A 97 4.48 -15.71 -17.70
N THR A 98 5.21 -14.62 -17.60
CA THR A 98 6.55 -14.57 -17.02
C THR A 98 6.55 -14.69 -15.49
N GLY A 99 5.45 -14.38 -14.81
CA GLY A 99 5.34 -14.42 -13.35
C GLY A 99 6.09 -13.26 -12.68
N ILE A 100 7.16 -13.54 -11.94
CA ILE A 100 8.00 -12.55 -11.26
C ILE A 100 9.35 -12.45 -11.95
N LEU A 101 9.73 -11.24 -12.33
CA LEU A 101 11.04 -10.91 -12.86
C LEU A 101 12.00 -10.61 -11.71
N VAL A 102 13.24 -11.10 -11.82
CA VAL A 102 14.30 -10.84 -10.83
C VAL A 102 15.44 -10.12 -11.51
N TYR A 103 15.68 -8.89 -11.08
CA TYR A 103 16.74 -8.03 -11.57
C TYR A 103 17.91 -7.95 -10.59
N SER A 104 19.12 -7.77 -11.10
CA SER A 104 20.27 -7.32 -10.31
C SER A 104 20.10 -5.84 -9.91
N PRO A 105 20.87 -5.33 -8.93
CA PRO A 105 20.78 -3.93 -8.51
C PRO A 105 21.03 -2.92 -9.63
N ASP A 106 21.82 -3.30 -10.63
CA ASP A 106 22.11 -2.48 -11.81
C ASP A 106 21.06 -2.58 -12.93
N GLY A 107 20.04 -3.44 -12.76
CA GLY A 107 18.89 -3.55 -13.65
C GLY A 107 18.98 -4.60 -14.73
N ALA A 108 20.00 -5.48 -14.70
CA ALA A 108 20.04 -6.63 -15.59
C ALA A 108 19.05 -7.71 -15.16
N LEU A 109 18.25 -8.26 -16.07
CA LEU A 109 17.36 -9.38 -15.79
C LEU A 109 18.21 -10.64 -15.52
N ILE A 110 18.10 -11.19 -14.31
CA ILE A 110 18.83 -12.38 -13.88
C ILE A 110 18.06 -13.66 -14.21
N ARG A 111 16.77 -13.69 -13.88
CA ARG A 111 15.87 -14.84 -14.05
C ARG A 111 14.42 -14.43 -13.92
N THR A 112 13.55 -15.37 -14.26
CA THR A 112 12.11 -15.33 -13.94
C THR A 112 11.79 -16.46 -12.98
N ILE A 113 10.80 -16.25 -12.11
CA ILE A 113 10.29 -17.25 -11.17
C ILE A 113 8.77 -17.22 -11.15
N ALA A 114 8.13 -18.26 -10.63
CA ALA A 114 6.69 -18.33 -10.38
C ALA A 114 5.83 -18.09 -11.64
N SER A 115 6.24 -18.61 -12.79
CA SER A 115 5.49 -18.51 -14.06
C SER A 115 4.11 -19.19 -14.01
N GLU A 116 3.91 -20.13 -13.08
CA GLU A 116 2.60 -20.72 -12.80
C GLU A 116 1.62 -19.74 -12.13
N TYR A 117 2.10 -18.58 -11.69
CA TYR A 117 1.30 -17.50 -11.07
C TYR A 117 1.42 -16.20 -11.89
N PRO A 118 0.74 -16.10 -13.03
CA PRO A 118 0.95 -15.00 -13.99
C PRO A 118 0.40 -13.64 -13.51
N GLU A 119 -0.33 -13.59 -12.41
CA GLU A 119 -0.93 -12.36 -11.89
C GLU A 119 -0.67 -12.19 -10.39
N VAL A 120 0.59 -12.06 -10.02
CA VAL A 120 0.99 -11.70 -8.66
C VAL A 120 0.66 -10.23 -8.41
N HIS A 121 -0.20 -9.96 -7.43
CA HIS A 121 -0.65 -8.59 -7.13
C HIS A 121 0.19 -7.90 -6.06
N SER A 122 0.69 -8.64 -5.06
CA SER A 122 1.56 -8.11 -4.03
C SER A 122 2.77 -9.00 -3.80
N ILE A 123 3.91 -8.39 -3.48
CA ILE A 123 5.11 -9.07 -3.01
C ILE A 123 5.59 -8.37 -1.74
N PHE A 124 5.85 -9.15 -0.70
CA PHE A 124 6.56 -8.69 0.48
C PHE A 124 7.71 -9.65 0.75
N TYR A 125 8.91 -9.11 0.94
CA TYR A 125 10.09 -9.88 1.31
C TYR A 125 10.23 -9.97 2.82
N ALA A 126 10.57 -11.15 3.32
CA ALA A 126 10.91 -11.36 4.72
C ALA A 126 12.00 -12.42 4.88
N GLU A 127 12.83 -12.23 5.91
CA GLU A 127 13.79 -13.22 6.37
C GLU A 127 13.24 -13.94 7.61
N GLU A 128 13.26 -15.26 7.62
CA GLU A 128 12.82 -16.09 8.75
C GLU A 128 13.87 -17.14 9.04
N SER A 129 14.45 -17.14 10.24
CA SER A 129 15.45 -18.11 10.66
C SER A 129 16.63 -18.27 9.69
N GLY A 130 17.01 -17.19 9.01
CA GLY A 130 18.11 -17.17 8.04
C GLY A 130 17.74 -17.63 6.63
N GLU A 131 16.48 -17.93 6.36
CA GLU A 131 15.95 -18.18 5.02
C GLU A 131 15.13 -16.98 4.53
N GLU A 132 15.15 -16.75 3.21
CA GLU A 132 14.51 -15.61 2.54
C GLU A 132 13.24 -16.05 1.83
N PHE A 133 12.15 -15.30 2.05
CA PHE A 133 10.83 -15.63 1.52
C PHE A 133 10.16 -14.43 0.88
N LEU A 134 9.33 -14.73 -0.13
CA LEU A 134 8.37 -13.81 -0.72
C LEU A 134 6.96 -14.21 -0.28
N TYR A 135 6.23 -13.25 0.28
CA TYR A 135 4.82 -13.34 0.64
C TYR A 135 4.02 -12.67 -0.46
N THR A 136 3.20 -13.43 -1.18
CA THR A 136 2.54 -12.94 -2.39
C THR A 136 1.05 -13.19 -2.35
N THR A 137 0.29 -12.32 -3.03
CA THR A 137 -1.11 -12.57 -3.38
C THR A 137 -1.21 -12.77 -4.87
N VAL A 138 -1.92 -13.80 -5.27
CA VAL A 138 -2.11 -14.17 -6.68
C VAL A 138 -3.57 -13.96 -7.04
N GLN A 139 -3.83 -13.20 -8.09
CA GLN A 139 -5.18 -12.88 -8.55
C GLN A 139 -5.78 -13.97 -9.46
N LYS A 140 -4.92 -14.70 -10.15
CA LYS A 140 -5.32 -15.83 -10.99
C LYS A 140 -4.33 -16.96 -10.76
N GLY A 141 -4.69 -17.88 -9.89
CA GLY A 141 -3.95 -19.12 -9.70
C GLY A 141 -4.36 -20.18 -10.73
N THR A 142 -3.73 -21.35 -10.66
CA THR A 142 -4.16 -22.51 -11.43
C THR A 142 -4.94 -23.44 -10.49
N PRO A 143 -6.25 -23.70 -10.74
CA PRO A 143 -7.06 -23.18 -11.86
C PRO A 143 -7.34 -21.66 -11.73
N LYS A 144 -7.51 -20.98 -12.87
CA LYS A 144 -7.58 -19.50 -13.01
C LYS A 144 -8.62 -18.77 -12.15
N GLU A 145 -9.48 -19.48 -11.45
CA GLU A 145 -10.55 -18.91 -10.63
C GLU A 145 -10.19 -18.81 -9.14
N ASN A 146 -9.04 -19.35 -8.75
CA ASN A 146 -8.66 -19.40 -7.35
C ASN A 146 -7.64 -18.30 -7.02
N TRP A 147 -8.13 -17.24 -6.43
CA TRP A 147 -7.28 -16.26 -5.76
C TRP A 147 -6.66 -16.90 -4.51
N LEU A 148 -5.37 -16.74 -4.34
CA LEU A 148 -4.68 -17.37 -3.21
C LEU A 148 -3.50 -16.53 -2.74
N PHE A 149 -3.13 -16.76 -1.49
CA PHE A 149 -1.85 -16.38 -0.96
C PHE A 149 -0.83 -17.49 -1.23
N VAL A 150 0.39 -17.08 -1.61
CA VAL A 150 1.51 -17.99 -1.81
C VAL A 150 2.73 -17.43 -1.08
N LYS A 151 3.29 -18.23 -0.17
CA LYS A 151 4.63 -18.03 0.36
C LYS A 151 5.60 -18.89 -0.43
N MET A 152 6.65 -18.30 -0.94
CA MET A 152 7.69 -18.99 -1.71
C MET A 152 9.08 -18.54 -1.27
N LYS A 153 10.10 -19.34 -1.55
CA LYS A 153 11.49 -18.92 -1.44
C LYS A 153 11.85 -17.95 -2.56
N THR A 154 12.96 -17.26 -2.43
CA THR A 154 13.45 -16.29 -3.44
C THR A 154 13.83 -16.95 -4.78
N ASP A 155 13.93 -18.26 -4.85
CA ASP A 155 14.11 -19.03 -6.09
C ASP A 155 12.78 -19.45 -6.74
N GLY A 156 11.63 -19.15 -6.10
CA GLY A 156 10.29 -19.50 -6.57
C GLY A 156 9.73 -20.79 -5.98
N ALA A 157 10.49 -21.54 -5.18
CA ALA A 157 10.00 -22.77 -4.55
C ALA A 157 8.87 -22.47 -3.57
N VAL A 158 7.67 -22.99 -3.83
CA VAL A 158 6.49 -22.76 -3.01
C VAL A 158 6.58 -23.48 -1.68
N VAL A 159 6.36 -22.75 -0.59
CA VAL A 159 6.42 -23.26 0.78
C VAL A 159 5.02 -23.41 1.39
N GLN A 160 4.13 -22.46 1.11
CA GLN A 160 2.78 -22.45 1.69
C GLN A 160 1.77 -21.80 0.74
N LYS A 161 0.53 -22.28 0.79
CA LYS A 161 -0.61 -21.68 0.12
C LYS A 161 -1.75 -21.50 1.11
N ILE A 162 -2.47 -20.37 1.02
CA ILE A 162 -3.70 -20.13 1.77
C ILE A 162 -4.78 -19.73 0.78
N THR A 163 -5.90 -20.42 0.85
CA THR A 163 -7.14 -20.14 0.11
C THR A 163 -8.18 -19.53 1.05
N ALA A 164 -9.35 -19.20 0.53
CA ALA A 164 -10.44 -18.68 1.34
C ALA A 164 -10.74 -19.60 2.53
N PRO A 165 -10.71 -19.09 3.78
CA PRO A 165 -11.05 -19.89 4.94
C PRO A 165 -12.57 -20.14 4.98
N ALA A 166 -12.98 -21.34 5.41
CA ALA A 166 -14.40 -21.68 5.52
C ALA A 166 -15.16 -20.74 6.48
N GLU A 167 -14.47 -20.28 7.52
CA GLU A 167 -14.96 -19.35 8.54
C GLU A 167 -15.26 -17.95 7.99
N ALA A 168 -14.74 -17.60 6.80
CA ALA A 168 -15.05 -16.32 6.16
C ALA A 168 -16.53 -16.20 5.78
N GLY A 169 -17.22 -17.33 5.62
CA GLY A 169 -18.63 -17.37 5.29
C GLY A 169 -18.94 -16.91 3.87
N PHE A 170 -17.97 -16.97 2.98
CA PHE A 170 -18.17 -16.66 1.55
C PHE A 170 -19.16 -17.60 0.91
N LYS A 171 -20.02 -17.07 0.04
CA LYS A 171 -21.05 -17.84 -0.69
C LYS A 171 -20.61 -18.20 -2.10
N ALA A 172 -19.61 -17.49 -2.61
CA ALA A 172 -19.08 -17.70 -3.95
C ALA A 172 -17.54 -17.52 -3.99
N PRO A 173 -16.82 -18.26 -4.84
CA PRO A 173 -15.36 -18.17 -4.94
C PRO A 173 -14.85 -16.77 -5.28
N ASN A 174 -15.63 -15.96 -6.00
CA ASN A 174 -15.27 -14.60 -6.41
C ASN A 174 -15.39 -13.56 -5.27
N GLU A 175 -15.77 -13.96 -4.07
CA GLU A 175 -15.73 -13.09 -2.89
C GLU A 175 -14.34 -13.04 -2.24
N TRP A 176 -13.47 -14.01 -2.51
CA TRP A 176 -12.07 -14.04 -2.10
C TRP A 176 -11.18 -13.43 -3.19
N ARG A 177 -10.87 -12.13 -3.07
CA ARG A 177 -10.13 -11.37 -4.09
C ARG A 177 -9.05 -10.51 -3.44
N LEU A 178 -7.89 -11.11 -3.30
CA LEU A 178 -6.77 -10.61 -2.51
C LEU A 178 -6.05 -9.43 -3.15
N THR A 179 -5.60 -8.49 -2.32
CA THR A 179 -4.82 -7.33 -2.76
C THR A 179 -3.44 -7.28 -2.15
N ALA A 180 -3.27 -7.66 -0.90
CA ALA A 180 -1.96 -7.65 -0.24
C ALA A 180 -1.84 -8.74 0.81
N ALA A 181 -0.59 -9.13 1.10
CA ALA A 181 -0.27 -9.98 2.24
C ALA A 181 1.06 -9.57 2.85
N VAL A 182 1.13 -9.56 4.19
CA VAL A 182 2.36 -9.25 4.93
C VAL A 182 2.51 -10.18 6.14
N PRO A 183 3.72 -10.66 6.43
CA PRO A 183 4.02 -11.31 7.71
C PRO A 183 4.20 -10.25 8.80
N ALA A 184 3.86 -10.61 10.03
CA ALA A 184 4.11 -9.79 11.21
C ALA A 184 5.17 -10.44 12.12
N PRO A 185 5.85 -9.65 12.98
CA PRO A 185 6.88 -10.17 13.88
C PRO A 185 6.41 -11.24 14.87
N ASP A 186 5.11 -11.29 15.17
CA ASP A 186 4.50 -12.31 16.02
C ASP A 186 4.25 -13.65 15.29
N GLY A 187 4.63 -13.74 14.01
CA GLY A 187 4.40 -14.88 13.13
C GLY A 187 3.02 -14.89 12.46
N SER A 188 2.17 -13.92 12.72
CA SER A 188 0.90 -13.79 12.01
C SER A 188 1.14 -13.44 10.54
N ILE A 189 0.21 -13.87 9.68
CA ILE A 189 0.13 -13.47 8.28
C ILE A 189 -1.17 -12.69 8.11
N PHE A 190 -1.07 -11.42 7.69
CA PHE A 190 -2.24 -10.60 7.38
C PHE A 190 -2.48 -10.58 5.88
N ILE A 191 -3.72 -10.84 5.47
CA ILE A 191 -4.12 -10.90 4.06
C ILE A 191 -5.32 -9.97 3.88
N ALA A 192 -5.21 -9.00 2.96
CA ALA A 192 -6.29 -8.11 2.60
C ALA A 192 -7.12 -8.68 1.46
N ASN A 193 -8.44 -8.71 1.62
CA ASN A 193 -9.42 -9.08 0.61
C ASN A 193 -10.03 -7.83 -0.05
N GLY A 194 -9.15 -6.90 -0.46
CA GLY A 194 -9.54 -5.54 -0.86
C GLY A 194 -10.46 -5.48 -2.08
N TYR A 195 -10.31 -6.37 -3.06
CA TYR A 195 -11.18 -6.46 -4.23
C TYR A 195 -12.41 -7.34 -3.99
N GLY A 196 -12.50 -8.00 -2.83
CA GLY A 196 -13.67 -8.73 -2.37
C GLY A 196 -14.55 -7.86 -1.47
N ASP A 197 -14.59 -8.21 -0.20
CA ASP A 197 -15.43 -7.57 0.81
C ASP A 197 -14.71 -6.53 1.68
N SER A 198 -13.50 -6.17 1.32
CA SER A 198 -12.65 -5.19 2.00
C SER A 198 -12.22 -5.59 3.42
N ARG A 199 -12.39 -6.85 3.83
CA ARG A 199 -11.90 -7.35 5.12
C ARG A 199 -10.40 -7.66 5.08
N ILE A 200 -9.79 -7.67 6.26
CA ILE A 200 -8.44 -8.16 6.51
C ILE A 200 -8.55 -9.46 7.29
N PHE A 201 -7.80 -10.47 6.88
CA PHE A 201 -7.78 -11.80 7.47
C PHE A 201 -6.43 -12.03 8.14
N ARG A 202 -6.46 -12.51 9.39
CA ARG A 202 -5.28 -12.91 10.15
C ARG A 202 -5.19 -14.42 10.18
N PHE A 203 -4.02 -14.94 9.84
CA PHE A 203 -3.65 -16.35 9.93
C PHE A 203 -2.44 -16.49 10.84
N ASP A 204 -2.24 -17.67 11.43
CA ASP A 204 -0.97 -17.99 12.07
C ASP A 204 0.09 -18.39 11.02
N LYS A 205 1.32 -18.60 11.47
CA LYS A 205 2.43 -18.99 10.60
C LYS A 205 2.23 -20.33 9.87
N GLN A 206 1.33 -21.19 10.36
CA GLN A 206 0.96 -22.46 9.71
C GLN A 206 -0.15 -22.25 8.68
N GLY A 207 -0.75 -21.06 8.58
CA GLY A 207 -1.86 -20.76 7.67
C GLY A 207 -3.24 -21.10 8.24
N ASN A 208 -3.37 -21.33 9.54
CA ASN A 208 -4.67 -21.51 10.16
C ASN A 208 -5.33 -20.14 10.37
N PHE A 209 -6.59 -20.02 9.98
CA PHE A 209 -7.39 -18.82 10.22
C PHE A 209 -7.50 -18.50 11.72
N ARG A 210 -7.35 -17.23 12.07
CA ARG A 210 -7.44 -16.75 13.46
C ARG A 210 -8.53 -15.72 13.65
N ALA A 211 -8.64 -14.73 12.75
CA ALA A 211 -9.62 -13.68 12.84
C ALA A 211 -9.81 -12.98 11.48
N SER A 212 -10.91 -12.24 11.33
CA SER A 212 -11.05 -11.23 10.29
C SER A 212 -11.68 -9.97 10.88
N TYR A 213 -11.32 -8.83 10.34
CA TYR A 213 -11.83 -7.53 10.78
C TYR A 213 -11.94 -6.55 9.61
N GLY A 214 -12.65 -5.47 9.86
CA GLY A 214 -13.06 -4.53 8.83
C GLY A 214 -14.36 -4.96 8.15
N SER A 215 -14.86 -4.08 7.33
CA SER A 215 -15.99 -4.28 6.43
C SER A 215 -15.99 -3.17 5.40
N LYS A 216 -16.81 -3.29 4.36
CA LYS A 216 -16.97 -2.20 3.39
C LYS A 216 -17.63 -0.99 4.02
N GLY A 217 -17.06 0.21 3.83
CA GLY A 217 -17.61 1.47 4.32
C GLY A 217 -16.54 2.56 4.48
N THR A 218 -16.93 3.66 5.14
CA THR A 218 -16.11 4.87 5.32
C THR A 218 -15.83 5.22 6.79
N ALA A 219 -16.49 4.55 7.73
CA ALA A 219 -16.28 4.78 9.16
C ALA A 219 -14.94 4.23 9.64
N ASP A 220 -14.57 4.52 10.89
CA ASP A 220 -13.41 3.95 11.54
C ASP A 220 -13.54 2.43 11.59
N GLY A 221 -12.45 1.73 11.19
CA GLY A 221 -12.45 0.28 11.08
C GLY A 221 -13.14 -0.29 9.85
N GLN A 222 -13.68 0.55 8.97
CA GLN A 222 -14.21 0.14 7.68
C GLN A 222 -13.28 0.56 6.54
N PHE A 223 -13.42 -0.07 5.37
CA PHE A 223 -12.61 0.21 4.20
C PHE A 223 -13.46 0.28 2.92
N ASP A 224 -13.07 1.13 1.99
CA ASP A 224 -13.47 1.00 0.59
C ASP A 224 -12.22 0.60 -0.22
N CYS A 225 -12.02 -0.70 -0.34
CA CYS A 225 -10.82 -1.36 -0.84
C CYS A 225 -9.60 -1.25 0.12
N SER A 226 -9.47 -2.20 1.07
CA SER A 226 -8.24 -2.44 1.83
C SER A 226 -7.14 -2.94 0.89
N HIS A 227 -6.44 -2.03 0.19
CA HIS A 227 -5.62 -2.37 -0.96
C HIS A 227 -4.22 -2.84 -0.62
N GLY A 228 -3.42 -2.01 0.05
CA GLY A 228 -2.07 -2.32 0.51
C GLY A 228 -2.02 -2.60 2.00
N LEU A 229 -1.10 -3.46 2.41
CA LEU A 229 -0.75 -3.72 3.80
C LEU A 229 0.74 -3.48 4.03
N ALA A 230 1.08 -2.97 5.20
CA ALA A 230 2.46 -2.89 5.68
C ALA A 230 2.51 -3.05 7.20
N VAL A 231 3.60 -3.58 7.72
CA VAL A 231 3.87 -3.62 9.16
C VAL A 231 4.69 -2.39 9.52
N ASP A 232 4.08 -1.46 10.25
CA ASP A 232 4.68 -0.18 10.62
C ASP A 232 5.40 -0.28 11.96
N THR A 233 6.71 -0.26 11.93
CA THR A 233 7.60 -0.35 13.09
C THR A 233 8.19 1.02 13.50
N ARG A 234 7.74 2.12 12.91
CA ARG A 234 8.24 3.47 13.20
C ARG A 234 7.85 3.99 14.57
N TYR A 235 6.94 3.32 15.27
CA TYR A 235 6.42 3.70 16.59
C TYR A 235 6.81 2.67 17.65
N ASP A 236 6.64 3.02 18.92
CA ASP A 236 6.90 2.11 20.04
C ASP A 236 6.04 0.84 19.97
N GLN A 237 4.80 0.97 19.51
CA GLN A 237 3.93 -0.14 19.19
C GLN A 237 4.00 -0.43 17.69
N THR A 238 4.35 -1.65 17.33
CA THR A 238 4.23 -2.12 15.94
C THR A 238 2.77 -2.23 15.54
N LEU A 239 2.41 -1.66 14.40
CA LEU A 239 1.04 -1.58 13.91
C LEU A 239 0.91 -2.17 12.50
N LEU A 240 -0.28 -2.61 12.15
CA LEU A 240 -0.65 -2.91 10.78
C LEU A 240 -1.14 -1.61 10.13
N LEU A 241 -0.49 -1.20 9.05
CA LEU A 241 -0.91 -0.07 8.22
C LEU A 241 -1.67 -0.58 7.00
N VAL A 242 -2.83 0.00 6.75
CA VAL A 242 -3.74 -0.36 5.66
C VAL A 242 -3.91 0.81 4.72
N CYS A 243 -3.68 0.60 3.43
CA CYS A 243 -4.08 1.53 2.38
C CYS A 243 -5.58 1.36 2.11
N ASP A 244 -6.39 2.26 2.63
CA ASP A 244 -7.83 2.32 2.34
C ASP A 244 -8.05 3.18 1.09
N ARG A 245 -7.83 2.54 -0.08
CA ARG A 245 -7.56 3.20 -1.35
C ARG A 245 -8.64 4.14 -1.80
N GLU A 246 -9.88 3.67 -1.87
CA GLU A 246 -10.98 4.48 -2.39
C GLU A 246 -11.43 5.56 -1.39
N ASN A 247 -11.19 5.36 -0.10
CA ASN A 247 -11.37 6.38 0.93
C ASN A 247 -10.20 7.38 1.02
N ARG A 248 -9.15 7.21 0.20
CA ARG A 248 -7.99 8.12 0.10
C ARG A 248 -7.28 8.35 1.44
N ARG A 249 -7.09 7.27 2.21
CA ARG A 249 -6.53 7.33 3.56
C ARG A 249 -5.66 6.12 3.88
N LEU A 250 -4.81 6.27 4.91
CA LEU A 250 -4.13 5.16 5.56
C LEU A 250 -4.77 4.95 6.93
N CYS A 251 -4.92 3.69 7.35
CA CYS A 251 -5.47 3.34 8.65
C CYS A 251 -4.51 2.45 9.42
N HIS A 252 -4.30 2.75 10.70
CA HIS A 252 -3.54 1.88 11.60
C HIS A 252 -4.45 1.02 12.45
N PHE A 253 -4.04 -0.23 12.62
CA PHE A 253 -4.66 -1.23 13.48
C PHE A 253 -3.60 -1.88 14.35
N ASP A 254 -3.97 -2.34 15.53
CA ASP A 254 -3.15 -3.33 16.22
C ASP A 254 -3.34 -4.72 15.58
N PHE A 255 -2.51 -5.70 15.99
CA PHE A 255 -2.56 -7.04 15.39
C PHE A 255 -3.81 -7.84 15.81
N ASP A 256 -4.57 -7.38 16.79
CA ASP A 256 -5.85 -7.96 17.18
C ASP A 256 -7.04 -7.35 16.42
N GLY A 257 -6.76 -6.43 15.50
CA GLY A 257 -7.75 -5.83 14.63
C GLY A 257 -8.47 -4.62 15.23
N LYS A 258 -7.97 -4.08 16.34
CA LYS A 258 -8.49 -2.84 16.92
C LYS A 258 -7.99 -1.65 16.12
N PHE A 259 -8.93 -0.82 15.66
CA PHE A 259 -8.63 0.45 15.01
C PHE A 259 -7.87 1.39 15.95
N VAL A 260 -6.81 2.03 15.47
CA VAL A 260 -5.97 2.95 16.23
C VAL A 260 -6.17 4.39 15.75
N ARG A 261 -5.99 4.63 14.45
CA ARG A 261 -6.11 5.99 13.87
C ARG A 261 -6.23 5.96 12.35
N THR A 262 -6.69 7.07 11.81
CA THR A 262 -6.74 7.35 10.37
C THR A 262 -5.79 8.51 10.02
N LEU A 263 -5.10 8.39 8.91
CA LEU A 263 -4.26 9.42 8.30
C LEU A 263 -4.89 9.85 6.99
N THR A 264 -5.35 11.10 6.92
CA THR A 264 -6.08 11.65 5.76
C THR A 264 -5.49 12.98 5.29
N GLY A 265 -6.03 13.53 4.22
CA GLY A 265 -5.91 14.95 3.85
C GLY A 265 -5.08 15.25 2.62
N HIS A 266 -4.20 14.35 2.17
CA HIS A 266 -3.33 14.63 1.03
C HIS A 266 -3.05 13.44 0.12
N LEU A 267 -3.64 12.28 0.40
CA LEU A 267 -3.41 11.07 -0.41
C LEU A 267 -4.35 10.99 -1.62
N ARG A 268 -3.80 10.53 -2.74
CA ARG A 268 -4.49 10.32 -4.00
C ARG A 268 -4.65 8.82 -4.29
N ARG A 269 -5.59 8.12 -3.62
CA ARG A 269 -5.84 6.68 -3.75
C ARG A 269 -4.59 5.83 -3.48
N PRO A 270 -4.15 5.73 -2.19
CA PRO A 270 -2.93 5.01 -1.82
C PRO A 270 -3.04 3.52 -2.14
N CYS A 271 -2.03 2.97 -2.83
CA CYS A 271 -2.01 1.57 -3.24
C CYS A 271 -1.10 0.70 -2.38
N GLN A 272 0.11 1.15 -2.11
CA GLN A 272 1.11 0.39 -1.34
C GLN A 272 1.97 1.33 -0.50
N VAL A 273 2.55 0.79 0.58
CA VAL A 273 3.51 1.50 1.44
C VAL A 273 4.78 0.67 1.59
N SER A 274 5.92 1.35 1.52
CA SER A 274 7.24 0.80 1.83
C SER A 274 7.97 1.74 2.78
N PHE A 275 8.78 1.22 3.71
CA PHE A 275 9.44 2.02 4.74
C PHE A 275 10.94 2.10 4.55
N HIS A 276 11.52 3.25 4.91
CA HIS A 276 12.96 3.46 5.05
C HIS A 276 13.23 4.32 6.29
N GLY A 277 13.74 3.72 7.37
CA GLY A 277 13.88 4.38 8.66
C GLY A 277 12.54 4.94 9.15
N ASP A 278 12.51 6.21 9.50
CA ASP A 278 11.31 6.91 9.98
C ASP A 278 10.35 7.36 8.85
N TYR A 279 10.65 7.04 7.61
CA TYR A 279 9.89 7.51 6.45
C TYR A 279 9.06 6.40 5.80
N ALA A 280 7.91 6.78 5.26
CA ALA A 280 7.03 5.92 4.48
C ALA A 280 6.91 6.44 3.05
N LEU A 281 7.23 5.60 2.07
CA LEU A 281 6.91 5.82 0.66
C LEU A 281 5.53 5.25 0.40
N VAL A 282 4.63 6.06 -0.15
CA VAL A 282 3.26 5.67 -0.51
C VAL A 282 3.10 5.83 -2.02
N SER A 283 2.79 4.75 -2.74
CA SER A 283 2.37 4.85 -4.13
C SER A 283 0.89 5.24 -4.21
N GLU A 284 0.57 6.15 -5.11
CA GLU A 284 -0.78 6.71 -5.25
C GLU A 284 -1.28 6.53 -6.69
N LEU A 285 -2.38 5.83 -6.86
CA LEU A 285 -2.93 5.47 -8.17
C LEU A 285 -3.21 6.69 -9.07
N GLU A 286 -3.38 7.86 -8.49
CA GLU A 286 -3.62 9.11 -9.22
C GLU A 286 -2.32 9.90 -9.39
N GLY A 287 -1.36 9.28 -10.06
CA GLY A 287 -0.24 9.92 -10.74
C GLY A 287 0.84 10.52 -9.87
N ARG A 288 1.18 9.94 -8.69
CA ARG A 288 2.37 10.31 -7.92
C ARG A 288 2.76 9.24 -6.90
N ALA A 289 3.93 9.41 -6.27
CA ALA A 289 4.25 8.79 -5.00
C ALA A 289 4.58 9.87 -3.96
N THR A 290 4.27 9.59 -2.68
CA THR A 290 4.48 10.54 -1.58
C THR A 290 5.41 9.95 -0.55
N ILE A 291 6.39 10.72 -0.07
CA ILE A 291 7.19 10.38 1.10
C ILE A 291 6.59 11.10 2.31
N LEU A 292 6.25 10.33 3.33
CA LEU A 292 5.76 10.79 4.62
C LEU A 292 6.85 10.63 5.67
N ASP A 293 6.98 11.59 6.59
CA ASP A 293 7.80 11.44 7.77
C ASP A 293 7.13 10.57 8.85
N ARG A 294 7.75 10.46 10.03
CA ARG A 294 7.24 9.68 11.17
C ARG A 294 5.90 10.20 11.67
N ASP A 295 5.64 11.49 11.53
CA ASP A 295 4.36 12.12 11.91
C ASP A 295 3.31 12.00 10.80
N ASN A 296 3.68 11.33 9.70
CA ASN A 296 2.88 11.13 8.49
C ASN A 296 2.55 12.45 7.76
N VAL A 297 3.45 13.43 7.88
CA VAL A 297 3.40 14.67 7.10
C VAL A 297 4.16 14.46 5.79
N PRO A 298 3.61 14.86 4.64
CA PRO A 298 4.33 14.80 3.37
C PRO A 298 5.58 15.66 3.39
N VAL A 299 6.73 15.04 3.07
CA VAL A 299 8.02 15.72 2.94
C VAL A 299 8.48 15.81 1.49
N ALA A 300 7.97 14.94 0.59
CA ALA A 300 8.22 15.02 -0.84
C ALA A 300 7.10 14.38 -1.64
N PHE A 301 6.88 14.92 -2.85
CA PHE A 301 6.06 14.32 -3.89
C PHE A 301 6.97 13.92 -5.06
N LEU A 302 6.87 12.68 -5.50
CA LEU A 302 7.67 12.11 -6.56
C LEU A 302 6.82 11.81 -7.77
N GLY A 303 7.29 12.16 -8.95
CA GLY A 303 6.59 11.91 -10.20
C GLY A 303 5.22 12.55 -10.27
N ASP A 304 4.98 13.64 -9.51
CA ASP A 304 3.68 14.30 -9.41
C ASP A 304 3.24 14.83 -10.78
N ASN A 305 2.30 14.11 -11.40
CA ASN A 305 1.85 14.37 -12.75
C ASN A 305 0.83 15.53 -12.76
N PRO A 306 1.12 16.64 -13.43
CA PRO A 306 0.19 17.76 -13.51
C PRO A 306 -1.01 17.50 -14.42
N GLN A 307 -0.96 16.46 -15.25
CA GLN A 307 -2.01 16.14 -16.21
C GLN A 307 -3.03 15.18 -15.61
N GLN A 308 -4.07 15.69 -14.98
CA GLN A 308 -5.09 14.86 -14.32
C GLN A 308 -5.78 13.85 -15.27
N ALA A 309 -5.88 14.15 -16.56
CA ALA A 309 -6.43 13.22 -17.55
C ALA A 309 -5.58 11.94 -17.72
N GLN A 310 -4.35 11.95 -17.26
CA GLN A 310 -3.46 10.80 -17.26
C GLN A 310 -3.55 9.97 -15.96
N TRP A 311 -4.18 10.48 -14.89
CA TRP A 311 -4.23 9.81 -13.62
C TRP A 311 -5.11 8.56 -13.67
N ALA A 312 -4.58 7.45 -13.14
CA ALA A 312 -5.25 6.15 -13.12
C ALA A 312 -5.76 5.70 -14.51
N ASN A 313 -5.13 6.18 -15.58
CA ASN A 313 -5.56 5.88 -16.94
C ASN A 313 -4.84 4.64 -17.47
N TYR A 314 -5.51 3.50 -17.38
CA TYR A 314 -5.00 2.20 -17.82
C TYR A 314 -4.63 2.12 -19.32
N GLN A 315 -5.26 2.95 -20.17
CA GLN A 315 -5.10 2.89 -21.62
C GLN A 315 -3.86 3.63 -22.15
N LEU A 316 -3.16 4.40 -21.29
CA LEU A 316 -1.95 5.12 -21.72
C LEU A 316 -0.84 4.14 -22.10
N GLN A 317 -0.12 4.51 -23.16
CA GLN A 317 1.18 3.89 -23.45
C GLN A 317 2.24 4.50 -22.54
N PRO A 318 3.28 3.76 -22.13
CA PRO A 318 4.42 4.35 -21.41
C PRO A 318 5.03 5.57 -22.12
N ALA A 319 5.02 5.58 -23.46
CA ALA A 319 5.53 6.69 -24.25
C ALA A 319 4.67 7.97 -24.16
N ASP A 320 3.39 7.86 -23.74
CA ASP A 320 2.50 9.00 -23.54
C ASP A 320 2.77 9.75 -22.23
N ILE A 321 3.58 9.15 -21.35
CA ILE A 321 3.88 9.66 -20.01
C ILE A 321 5.32 10.11 -19.99
N ALA A 322 5.57 11.40 -19.70
CA ALA A 322 6.95 11.87 -19.54
C ALA A 322 7.70 11.04 -18.48
N PRO A 323 8.97 10.67 -18.72
CA PRO A 323 9.69 9.73 -17.87
C PRO A 323 9.76 10.11 -16.38
N VAL A 324 9.65 11.40 -16.08
CA VAL A 324 9.69 11.95 -14.72
C VAL A 324 8.35 11.88 -14.00
N PHE A 325 7.23 11.63 -14.70
CA PHE A 325 5.89 11.61 -14.13
C PHE A 325 5.34 10.18 -14.01
N PHE A 326 4.44 9.97 -13.07
CA PHE A 326 3.65 8.76 -12.95
C PHE A 326 2.23 9.00 -13.46
N SER A 327 1.57 7.95 -13.93
CA SER A 327 0.14 8.00 -14.29
C SER A 327 -0.71 7.23 -13.28
N ALA A 328 -0.25 6.08 -12.88
CA ALA A 328 -0.96 5.18 -11.98
C ALA A 328 0.03 4.40 -11.11
N ALA A 329 0.82 5.13 -10.29
CA ALA A 329 1.78 4.53 -9.39
C ALA A 329 1.07 3.53 -8.46
N HIS A 330 1.31 2.23 -8.67
CA HIS A 330 0.60 1.17 -8.01
C HIS A 330 1.50 0.41 -7.03
N GLY A 331 2.54 -0.26 -7.51
CA GLY A 331 3.56 -0.86 -6.67
C GLY A 331 4.67 0.12 -6.33
N CYS A 332 5.20 0.04 -5.12
CA CYS A 332 6.38 0.82 -4.72
C CYS A 332 7.27 0.03 -3.78
N HIS A 333 8.56 0.34 -3.85
CA HIS A 333 9.55 -0.14 -2.89
C HIS A 333 10.65 0.91 -2.71
N ILE A 334 11.17 1.04 -1.49
CA ILE A 334 12.34 1.84 -1.16
C ILE A 334 13.38 0.89 -0.56
N ASP A 335 14.56 0.81 -1.18
CA ASP A 335 15.62 -0.09 -0.75
C ASP A 335 16.47 0.46 0.41
N SER A 336 17.44 -0.32 0.87
CA SER A 336 18.32 0.05 1.97
C SER A 336 19.21 1.28 1.67
N GLU A 337 19.45 1.58 0.39
CA GLU A 337 20.19 2.76 -0.06
C GLU A 337 19.28 3.95 -0.34
N ALA A 338 18.00 3.81 -0.04
CA ALA A 338 16.92 4.77 -0.31
C ALA A 338 16.69 5.03 -1.80
N ASN A 339 17.08 4.12 -2.71
CA ASN A 339 16.57 4.15 -4.07
C ASN A 339 15.11 3.71 -4.08
N ILE A 340 14.34 4.23 -4.99
CA ILE A 340 12.92 3.98 -5.09
C ILE A 340 12.60 3.29 -6.41
N TYR A 341 11.71 2.31 -6.33
CA TYR A 341 11.18 1.59 -7.48
C TYR A 341 9.66 1.78 -7.50
N ILE A 342 9.13 2.20 -8.63
CA ILE A 342 7.69 2.43 -8.84
C ILE A 342 7.25 1.71 -10.11
N SER A 343 6.13 1.00 -10.01
CA SER A 343 5.43 0.49 -11.19
C SER A 343 4.17 1.31 -11.46
N ASP A 344 3.99 1.70 -12.71
CA ASP A 344 2.74 2.28 -13.21
C ASP A 344 1.82 1.18 -13.73
N TRP A 345 0.60 1.17 -13.22
CA TRP A 345 -0.46 0.28 -13.70
C TRP A 345 -1.06 0.81 -15.01
N ASN A 346 -0.67 0.19 -16.11
CA ASN A 346 -1.27 0.39 -17.42
C ASN A 346 -1.20 -0.93 -18.20
N HIS A 347 -1.82 -1.01 -19.38
CA HIS A 347 -2.01 -2.29 -20.07
C HIS A 347 -0.72 -2.99 -20.55
N ILE A 348 0.42 -2.32 -20.59
CA ILE A 348 1.73 -2.93 -20.88
C ILE A 348 2.73 -2.77 -19.73
N GLY A 349 2.38 -2.03 -18.68
CA GLY A 349 3.20 -1.79 -17.50
C GLY A 349 4.39 -0.85 -17.74
N ARG A 350 4.84 -0.19 -16.70
CA ARG A 350 6.08 0.59 -16.70
C ARG A 350 6.76 0.49 -15.35
N LEU A 351 8.05 0.19 -15.34
CA LEU A 351 8.89 0.18 -14.14
C LEU A 351 9.84 1.37 -14.17
N THR A 352 9.92 2.11 -13.08
CA THR A 352 10.81 3.27 -12.93
C THR A 352 11.67 3.10 -11.69
N LYS A 353 12.99 3.22 -11.84
CA LYS A 353 13.94 3.39 -10.73
C LYS A 353 14.26 4.86 -10.56
N LEU A 354 14.19 5.33 -9.32
CA LEU A 354 14.64 6.64 -8.89
C LEU A 354 15.87 6.46 -8.00
N ALA A 355 17.03 6.94 -8.45
CA ALA A 355 18.24 6.93 -7.63
C ALA A 355 18.30 8.18 -6.76
N ARG A 356 18.61 8.01 -5.47
CA ARG A 356 18.72 9.15 -4.55
C ARG A 356 19.90 10.03 -4.98
N SER A 357 19.64 11.32 -5.15
CA SER A 357 20.69 12.32 -5.36
C SER A 357 21.23 12.75 -4.00
N LEU A 358 22.49 12.43 -3.71
CA LEU A 358 23.20 12.87 -2.50
C LEU A 358 23.66 14.32 -2.63
#